data_acdd3f1066d89d7c0eef69c120e669f9
#
_entry.id   acdd3f1066d89d7c0eef69c120e669f9
#
_cell.length_a   1.000
_cell.length_b   1.000
_cell.length_c   1.000
_cell.angle_alpha   90.00
_cell.angle_beta   90.00
_cell.angle_gamma   90.00
#
_symmetry.space_group_name_H-M   'P 1'
#
loop_
_entity.id
_entity.type
_entity.pdbx_description
1 polymer ?
#
loop_
_entity_poly.entity_id
_entity_poly.type
_entity_poly.pdbx_seq_one_letter_code
_entity_poly.pdbx_strand_id
1 'polypeptide(L)'
;MALRIIACIAIGYFLGSWNGAILISRARMHEDIREKGSGNAGMTNFLRNYGGIWTLMVVLIDFGKAIAACLIATLILPQEPAIAKVIAGFAVQIGHIFPMFFHFHGGKGVLCSAAVALMLDWRIFLIALSFFLVLFFLTRYVSLASMLAVSAFAALTVVFLNDQPVVWILILLMAGVVIFMHRSNIVRLLKGEERKTYFHKEKNEREAN
;
A
#
# COMPACT_ATOMS: atom_id res chain seq x y z
N MET A 1 -12.31 19.06 18.45
CA MET A 1 -11.23 18.07 18.17
C MET A 1 -11.80 16.72 17.77
N ALA A 2 -12.53 16.01 18.63
CA ALA A 2 -13.03 14.64 18.36
C ALA A 2 -13.82 14.51 17.05
N LEU A 3 -14.79 15.38 16.76
CA LEU A 3 -15.58 15.33 15.54
C LEU A 3 -14.73 15.45 14.26
N ARG A 4 -13.69 16.29 14.28
CA ARG A 4 -12.76 16.43 13.14
C ARG A 4 -11.93 15.16 12.93
N ILE A 5 -11.49 14.50 14.00
CA ILE A 5 -10.77 13.22 13.93
C ILE A 5 -11.70 12.14 13.35
N ILE A 6 -12.95 12.05 13.81
CA ILE A 6 -13.94 11.12 13.29
C ILE A 6 -14.18 11.37 11.79
N ALA A 7 -14.28 12.64 11.37
CA ALA A 7 -14.42 12.98 9.96
C ALA A 7 -13.20 12.54 9.13
N CYS A 8 -11.97 12.74 9.61
CA CYS A 8 -10.75 12.26 8.94
C CYS A 8 -10.74 10.74 8.79
N ILE A 9 -11.16 9.99 9.84
CA ILE A 9 -11.25 8.53 9.80
C ILE A 9 -12.32 8.09 8.79
N ALA A 10 -13.52 8.66 8.85
CA ALA A 10 -14.63 8.28 7.98
C ALA A 10 -14.29 8.53 6.50
N ILE A 11 -13.77 9.72 6.17
CA ILE A 11 -13.36 10.08 4.80
C ILE A 11 -12.21 9.18 4.34
N GLY A 12 -11.21 8.97 5.19
CA GLY A 12 -10.08 8.10 4.87
C GLY A 12 -10.53 6.67 4.57
N TYR A 13 -11.36 6.08 5.41
CA TYR A 13 -11.89 4.74 5.21
C TYR A 13 -12.76 4.64 3.95
N PHE A 14 -13.63 5.61 3.71
CA PHE A 14 -14.46 5.68 2.52
C PHE A 14 -13.60 5.72 1.24
N LEU A 15 -12.63 6.65 1.16
CA LEU A 15 -11.71 6.72 0.02
C LEU A 15 -10.86 5.46 -0.12
N GLY A 16 -10.40 4.91 1.00
CA GLY A 16 -9.66 3.64 1.04
C GLY A 16 -10.42 2.48 0.42
N SER A 17 -11.75 2.44 0.62
CA SER A 17 -12.63 1.38 0.13
C SER A 17 -12.75 1.31 -1.40
N TRP A 18 -12.32 2.31 -2.14
CA TRP A 18 -12.19 2.27 -3.60
C TRP A 18 -10.87 1.56 -3.98
N ASN A 19 -10.92 0.26 -4.13
CA ASN A 19 -9.75 -0.56 -4.46
C ASN A 19 -9.48 -0.53 -5.97
N GLY A 20 -8.31 0.02 -6.37
CA GLY A 20 -7.94 0.21 -7.77
C GLY A 20 -7.88 -1.10 -8.56
N ALA A 21 -7.33 -2.17 -7.96
CA ALA A 21 -7.20 -3.45 -8.64
C ALA A 21 -8.56 -4.08 -8.96
N ILE A 22 -9.52 -4.04 -8.02
CA ILE A 22 -10.88 -4.54 -8.24
C ILE A 22 -11.62 -3.67 -9.27
N LEU A 23 -11.52 -2.35 -9.14
CA LEU A 23 -12.20 -1.42 -10.05
C LEU A 23 -11.74 -1.62 -11.50
N ILE A 24 -10.42 -1.64 -11.74
CA ILE A 24 -9.88 -1.78 -13.09
C ILE A 24 -10.12 -3.17 -13.65
N SER A 25 -9.96 -4.25 -12.86
CA SER A 25 -10.23 -5.60 -13.36
C SER A 25 -11.67 -5.78 -13.78
N ARG A 26 -12.64 -5.29 -12.99
CA ARG A 26 -14.06 -5.36 -13.35
C ARG A 26 -14.41 -4.48 -14.53
N ALA A 27 -13.89 -3.24 -14.58
CA ALA A 27 -14.24 -2.28 -15.63
C ALA A 27 -13.59 -2.58 -17.00
N ARG A 28 -12.40 -3.19 -17.05
CA ARG A 28 -11.62 -3.36 -18.27
C ARG A 28 -11.39 -4.80 -18.66
N MET A 29 -11.32 -5.72 -17.68
CA MET A 29 -11.09 -7.14 -17.94
C MET A 29 -12.37 -7.96 -17.81
N HIS A 30 -13.47 -7.34 -17.31
CA HIS A 30 -14.76 -8.01 -17.02
C HIS A 30 -14.60 -9.21 -16.07
N GLU A 31 -13.58 -9.16 -15.19
CA GLU A 31 -13.22 -10.22 -14.24
C GLU A 31 -12.94 -9.62 -12.86
N ASP A 32 -12.95 -10.44 -11.83
CA ASP A 32 -12.52 -10.02 -10.50
C ASP A 32 -11.09 -10.52 -10.24
N ILE A 33 -10.14 -9.59 -10.00
CA ILE A 33 -8.74 -9.92 -9.73
C ILE A 33 -8.56 -10.86 -8.53
N ARG A 34 -9.54 -10.93 -7.62
CA ARG A 34 -9.50 -11.82 -6.45
C ARG A 34 -9.70 -13.28 -6.80
N GLU A 35 -10.22 -13.58 -8.00
CA GLU A 35 -10.37 -14.93 -8.55
C GLU A 35 -9.15 -15.38 -9.35
N LYS A 36 -8.12 -14.50 -9.47
CA LYS A 36 -6.93 -14.75 -10.27
C LYS A 36 -5.66 -14.76 -9.43
N GLY A 37 -4.70 -15.55 -9.86
CA GLY A 37 -3.33 -15.56 -9.33
C GLY A 37 -3.24 -15.86 -7.84
N SER A 38 -2.91 -14.85 -7.02
CA SER A 38 -2.81 -14.99 -5.56
C SER A 38 -4.10 -14.70 -4.81
N GLY A 39 -5.16 -14.28 -5.50
CA GLY A 39 -6.41 -13.83 -4.90
C GLY A 39 -6.35 -12.46 -4.20
N ASN A 40 -5.19 -11.80 -4.17
CA ASN A 40 -5.04 -10.52 -3.50
C ASN A 40 -5.41 -9.35 -4.43
N ALA A 41 -6.23 -8.41 -3.96
CA ALA A 41 -6.63 -7.23 -4.71
C ALA A 41 -5.58 -6.11 -4.62
N GLY A 42 -4.39 -6.33 -5.18
CA GLY A 42 -3.30 -5.38 -5.18
C GLY A 42 -2.50 -5.36 -6.47
N MET A 43 -1.70 -4.30 -6.63
CA MET A 43 -0.91 -4.01 -7.83
C MET A 43 -0.08 -5.20 -8.32
N THR A 44 0.60 -5.94 -7.43
CA THR A 44 1.49 -7.05 -7.81
C THR A 44 0.72 -8.22 -8.42
N ASN A 45 -0.45 -8.57 -7.86
CA ASN A 45 -1.30 -9.60 -8.44
C ASN A 45 -1.86 -9.15 -9.79
N PHE A 46 -2.27 -7.88 -9.88
CA PHE A 46 -2.77 -7.29 -11.11
C PHE A 46 -1.70 -7.28 -12.22
N LEU A 47 -0.47 -6.83 -11.89
CA LEU A 47 0.66 -6.83 -12.83
C LEU A 47 0.97 -8.22 -13.39
N ARG A 48 0.95 -9.24 -12.54
CA ARG A 48 1.25 -10.63 -12.94
C ARG A 48 0.20 -11.24 -13.85
N ASN A 49 -1.06 -10.84 -13.73
CA ASN A 49 -2.16 -11.40 -14.53
C ASN A 49 -2.44 -10.58 -15.80
N TYR A 50 -2.35 -9.26 -15.73
CA TYR A 50 -2.78 -8.39 -16.82
C TYR A 50 -1.67 -7.49 -17.39
N GLY A 51 -0.60 -7.24 -16.62
CA GLY A 51 0.53 -6.40 -17.06
C GLY A 51 0.15 -4.95 -17.39
N GLY A 52 1.08 -4.29 -18.08
CA GLY A 52 0.84 -3.07 -18.86
C GLY A 52 0.28 -1.84 -18.16
N ILE A 53 -0.34 -0.98 -18.99
CA ILE A 53 -0.85 0.36 -18.61
C ILE A 53 -1.93 0.31 -17.52
N TRP A 54 -2.73 -0.75 -17.47
CA TRP A 54 -3.78 -0.89 -16.48
C TRP A 54 -3.24 -1.05 -15.06
N THR A 55 -2.06 -1.64 -14.91
CA THR A 55 -1.36 -1.67 -13.61
C THR A 55 -0.98 -0.27 -13.14
N LEU A 56 -0.57 0.62 -14.07
CA LEU A 56 -0.32 2.02 -13.72
C LEU A 56 -1.60 2.70 -13.21
N MET A 57 -2.76 2.42 -13.83
CA MET A 57 -4.04 2.95 -13.34
C MET A 57 -4.35 2.46 -11.92
N VAL A 58 -4.09 1.18 -11.60
CA VAL A 58 -4.21 0.65 -10.24
C VAL A 58 -3.33 1.43 -9.26
N VAL A 59 -2.07 1.67 -9.63
CA VAL A 59 -1.13 2.46 -8.80
C VAL A 59 -1.65 3.88 -8.59
N LEU A 60 -2.08 4.56 -9.66
CA LEU A 60 -2.59 5.94 -9.58
C LEU A 60 -3.82 6.04 -8.68
N ILE A 61 -4.75 5.08 -8.76
CA ILE A 61 -5.94 5.06 -7.89
C ILE A 61 -5.54 4.81 -6.43
N ASP A 62 -4.75 3.76 -6.16
CA ASP A 62 -4.46 3.35 -4.79
C ASP A 62 -3.50 4.30 -4.07
N PHE A 63 -2.55 4.91 -4.78
CA PHE A 63 -1.66 5.92 -4.26
C PHE A 63 -2.37 7.28 -4.14
N GLY A 64 -3.08 7.68 -5.20
CA GLY A 64 -3.77 8.96 -5.28
C GLY A 64 -4.90 9.12 -4.26
N LYS A 65 -5.69 8.06 -3.97
CA LYS A 65 -6.72 8.12 -2.93
C LYS A 65 -6.15 8.40 -1.54
N ALA A 66 -4.94 7.87 -1.25
CA ALA A 66 -4.29 8.10 0.03
C ALA A 66 -3.74 9.53 0.12
N ILE A 67 -3.16 10.07 -0.97
CA ILE A 67 -2.79 11.49 -1.05
C ILE A 67 -4.02 12.37 -0.83
N ALA A 68 -5.12 12.11 -1.56
CA ALA A 68 -6.35 12.89 -1.43
C ALA A 68 -6.89 12.90 0.00
N ALA A 69 -6.92 11.74 0.66
CA ALA A 69 -7.36 11.65 2.06
C ALA A 69 -6.46 12.45 3.01
N CYS A 70 -5.14 12.38 2.84
CA CYS A 70 -4.18 13.16 3.63
C CYS A 70 -4.36 14.67 3.44
N LEU A 71 -4.57 15.12 2.19
CA LEU A 71 -4.82 16.53 1.88
C LEU A 71 -6.14 17.02 2.52
N ILE A 72 -7.23 16.28 2.35
CA ILE A 72 -8.53 16.61 2.94
C ILE A 72 -8.41 16.65 4.46
N ALA A 73 -7.76 15.68 5.10
CA ALA A 73 -7.58 15.65 6.53
C ALA A 73 -6.78 16.86 7.05
N THR A 74 -5.76 17.30 6.31
CA THR A 74 -4.98 18.50 6.64
C THR A 74 -5.86 19.77 6.64
N LEU A 75 -6.84 19.85 5.72
CA LEU A 75 -7.80 20.95 5.69
C LEU A 75 -8.80 20.89 6.86
N ILE A 76 -9.18 19.68 7.30
CA ILE A 76 -10.11 19.47 8.43
C ILE A 76 -9.43 19.76 9.76
N LEU A 77 -8.15 19.41 9.91
CA LEU A 77 -7.37 19.52 11.13
C LEU A 77 -6.05 20.29 10.89
N PRO A 78 -6.10 21.58 10.51
CA PRO A 78 -4.92 22.36 10.10
C PRO A 78 -3.94 22.64 11.25
N GLN A 79 -4.38 22.55 12.51
CA GLN A 79 -3.52 22.75 13.68
C GLN A 79 -2.55 21.61 13.93
N GLU A 80 -2.89 20.40 13.45
CA GLU A 80 -2.13 19.17 13.65
C GLU A 80 -1.96 18.41 12.32
N PRO A 81 -1.27 19.01 11.32
CA PRO A 81 -1.27 18.47 9.94
C PRO A 81 -0.63 17.08 9.83
N ALA A 82 0.40 16.78 10.62
CA ALA A 82 1.04 15.47 10.62
C ALA A 82 0.12 14.39 11.20
N ILE A 83 -0.54 14.68 12.32
CA ILE A 83 -1.53 13.79 12.96
C ILE A 83 -2.71 13.55 12.02
N ALA A 84 -3.22 14.61 11.37
CA ALA A 84 -4.30 14.52 10.39
C ALA A 84 -3.98 13.56 9.25
N LYS A 85 -2.80 13.72 8.65
CA LYS A 85 -2.31 12.87 7.55
C LYS A 85 -2.23 11.40 7.96
N VAL A 86 -1.65 11.13 9.14
CA VAL A 86 -1.47 9.75 9.59
C VAL A 86 -2.79 9.09 9.96
N ILE A 87 -3.70 9.79 10.64
CA ILE A 87 -5.03 9.26 10.96
C ILE A 87 -5.80 8.91 9.69
N ALA A 88 -5.88 9.85 8.73
CA ALA A 88 -6.57 9.60 7.46
C ALA A 88 -5.86 8.53 6.63
N GLY A 89 -4.54 8.55 6.58
CA GLY A 89 -3.73 7.55 5.87
C GLY A 89 -3.90 6.15 6.42
N PHE A 90 -3.94 5.98 7.75
CA PHE A 90 -4.22 4.70 8.37
C PHE A 90 -5.66 4.24 8.07
N ALA A 91 -6.63 5.14 8.14
CA ALA A 91 -8.01 4.82 7.76
C ALA A 91 -8.13 4.41 6.28
N VAL A 92 -7.42 5.09 5.35
CA VAL A 92 -7.32 4.68 3.94
C VAL A 92 -6.73 3.28 3.80
N GLN A 93 -5.67 2.99 4.54
CA GLN A 93 -5.05 1.67 4.52
C GLN A 93 -6.02 0.59 4.96
N ILE A 94 -6.75 0.80 6.06
CA ILE A 94 -7.78 -0.12 6.55
C ILE A 94 -8.90 -0.28 5.52
N GLY A 95 -9.36 0.81 4.91
CA GLY A 95 -10.36 0.77 3.84
C GLY A 95 -9.87 0.01 2.59
N HIS A 96 -8.60 0.14 2.22
CA HIS A 96 -8.01 -0.61 1.11
C HIS A 96 -7.90 -2.11 1.42
N ILE A 97 -7.62 -2.50 2.67
CA ILE A 97 -7.51 -3.90 3.11
C ILE A 97 -8.90 -4.51 3.28
N PHE A 98 -9.82 -3.76 3.90
CA PHE A 98 -11.19 -4.19 4.19
C PHE A 98 -12.21 -3.24 3.54
N PRO A 99 -12.30 -3.23 2.19
CA PRO A 99 -13.14 -2.28 1.47
C PRO A 99 -14.62 -2.61 1.63
N MET A 100 -15.41 -1.64 2.14
CA MET A 100 -16.85 -1.80 2.37
C MET A 100 -17.65 -2.15 1.11
N PHE A 101 -17.19 -1.66 -0.06
CA PHE A 101 -17.87 -1.91 -1.33
C PHE A 101 -17.58 -3.28 -1.96
N PHE A 102 -16.62 -4.04 -1.39
CA PHE A 102 -16.11 -5.28 -1.98
C PHE A 102 -16.06 -6.43 -0.97
N HIS A 103 -17.08 -6.51 -0.09
CA HIS A 103 -17.23 -7.56 0.93
C HIS A 103 -16.02 -7.66 1.89
N PHE A 104 -15.38 -6.53 2.20
CA PHE A 104 -14.22 -6.43 3.10
C PHE A 104 -13.01 -7.29 2.70
N HIS A 105 -12.86 -7.60 1.40
CA HIS A 105 -11.74 -8.35 0.85
C HIS A 105 -10.97 -7.51 -0.17
N GLY A 106 -9.86 -6.92 0.25
CA GLY A 106 -9.04 -5.99 -0.54
C GLY A 106 -7.59 -6.42 -0.70
N GLY A 107 -6.69 -5.42 -0.67
CA GLY A 107 -5.24 -5.58 -0.82
C GLY A 107 -4.49 -5.65 0.52
N LYS A 108 -3.22 -5.21 0.53
CA LYS A 108 -2.33 -5.25 1.71
C LYS A 108 -1.93 -3.87 2.23
N GLY A 109 -2.27 -2.80 1.51
CA GLY A 109 -2.06 -1.42 1.94
C GLY A 109 -0.67 -0.83 1.69
N VAL A 110 0.22 -1.50 0.96
CA VAL A 110 1.60 -1.03 0.71
C VAL A 110 1.62 0.33 -0.01
N LEU A 111 0.84 0.48 -1.10
CA LEU A 111 0.78 1.75 -1.85
C LEU A 111 0.18 2.89 -1.01
N CYS A 112 -0.80 2.58 -0.16
CA CYS A 112 -1.36 3.55 0.77
C CYS A 112 -0.30 4.00 1.78
N SER A 113 0.49 3.08 2.34
CA SER A 113 1.59 3.42 3.25
C SER A 113 2.67 4.26 2.56
N ALA A 114 3.02 3.95 1.31
CA ALA A 114 3.98 4.73 0.53
C ALA A 114 3.48 6.17 0.27
N ALA A 115 2.19 6.35 -0.03
CA ALA A 115 1.59 7.66 -0.19
C ALA A 115 1.62 8.47 1.13
N VAL A 116 1.34 7.82 2.27
CA VAL A 116 1.45 8.47 3.60
C VAL A 116 2.88 8.90 3.88
N ALA A 117 3.88 8.05 3.56
CA ALA A 117 5.29 8.41 3.71
C ALA A 117 5.64 9.68 2.91
N LEU A 118 5.19 9.77 1.65
CA LEU A 118 5.37 10.95 0.80
C LEU A 118 4.70 12.20 1.41
N MET A 119 3.49 12.05 1.92
CA MET A 119 2.71 13.14 2.49
C MET A 119 3.25 13.63 3.84
N LEU A 120 3.95 12.79 4.59
CA LEU A 120 4.62 13.17 5.83
C LEU A 120 5.95 13.87 5.55
N ASP A 121 6.84 13.19 4.84
CA ASP A 121 8.17 13.70 4.49
C ASP A 121 8.69 12.99 3.23
N TRP A 122 8.93 13.77 2.17
CA TRP A 122 9.43 13.25 0.91
C TRP A 122 10.77 12.51 1.01
N ARG A 123 11.61 12.87 1.99
CA ARG A 123 12.91 12.22 2.25
C ARG A 123 12.71 10.80 2.76
N ILE A 124 11.79 10.62 3.72
CA ILE A 124 11.39 9.31 4.23
C ILE A 124 10.87 8.44 3.09
N PHE A 125 9.99 9.01 2.25
CA PHE A 125 9.45 8.30 1.08
C PHE A 125 10.56 7.87 0.12
N LEU A 126 11.47 8.75 -0.26
CA LEU A 126 12.54 8.43 -1.21
C LEU A 126 13.50 7.38 -0.67
N ILE A 127 13.86 7.43 0.61
CA ILE A 127 14.72 6.42 1.25
C ILE A 127 14.00 5.06 1.27
N ALA A 128 12.74 5.01 1.71
CA ALA A 128 11.96 3.78 1.75
C ALA A 128 11.73 3.19 0.35
N LEU A 129 11.46 4.05 -0.66
CA LEU A 129 11.32 3.65 -2.06
C LEU A 129 12.62 3.10 -2.63
N SER A 130 13.75 3.77 -2.37
CA SER A 130 15.08 3.30 -2.80
C SER A 130 15.39 1.94 -2.19
N PHE A 131 15.08 1.77 -0.91
CA PHE A 131 15.25 0.49 -0.22
C PHE A 131 14.37 -0.61 -0.83
N PHE A 132 13.10 -0.30 -1.13
CA PHE A 132 12.21 -1.21 -1.86
C PHE A 132 12.80 -1.61 -3.21
N LEU A 133 13.24 -0.64 -4.03
CA LEU A 133 13.76 -0.90 -5.37
C LEU A 133 15.02 -1.75 -5.34
N VAL A 134 15.99 -1.41 -4.48
CA VAL A 134 17.23 -2.20 -4.31
C VAL A 134 16.90 -3.65 -3.95
N LEU A 135 16.07 -3.86 -2.93
CA LEU A 135 15.69 -5.21 -2.50
C LEU A 135 14.91 -5.97 -3.57
N PHE A 136 14.01 -5.28 -4.28
CA PHE A 136 13.26 -5.89 -5.38
C PHE A 136 14.18 -6.33 -6.53
N PHE A 137 15.10 -5.48 -6.98
CA PHE A 137 16.03 -5.83 -8.06
C PHE A 137 17.00 -6.94 -7.67
N LEU A 138 17.44 -7.00 -6.41
CA LEU A 138 18.32 -8.05 -5.91
C LEU A 138 17.60 -9.39 -5.74
N THR A 139 16.38 -9.39 -5.20
CA THR A 139 15.70 -10.62 -4.78
C THR A 139 14.58 -11.07 -5.70
N ARG A 140 13.99 -10.15 -6.46
CA ARG A 140 12.76 -10.33 -7.26
C ARG A 140 11.50 -10.65 -6.41
N TYR A 141 11.58 -10.60 -5.09
CA TYR A 141 10.45 -10.80 -4.18
C TYR A 141 9.82 -9.46 -3.78
N VAL A 142 8.70 -9.10 -4.43
CA VAL A 142 7.95 -7.87 -4.10
C VAL A 142 7.48 -7.89 -2.64
N SER A 143 7.06 -9.04 -2.13
CA SER A 143 6.58 -9.17 -0.73
C SER A 143 7.68 -8.87 0.29
N LEU A 144 8.90 -9.40 0.09
CA LEU A 144 10.04 -9.12 0.95
C LEU A 144 10.43 -7.64 0.91
N ALA A 145 10.57 -7.09 -0.31
CA ALA A 145 10.89 -5.69 -0.50
C ALA A 145 9.85 -4.75 0.14
N SER A 146 8.54 -5.09 0.02
CA SER A 146 7.45 -4.31 0.62
C SER A 146 7.50 -4.33 2.15
N MET A 147 7.69 -5.50 2.77
CA MET A 147 7.77 -5.61 4.23
C MET A 147 8.96 -4.84 4.79
N LEU A 148 10.14 -4.97 4.17
CA LEU A 148 11.33 -4.26 4.61
C LEU A 148 11.25 -2.75 4.36
N ALA A 149 10.66 -2.32 3.23
CA ALA A 149 10.44 -0.90 2.95
C ALA A 149 9.47 -0.23 3.94
N VAL A 150 8.37 -0.91 4.31
CA VAL A 150 7.44 -0.35 5.30
C VAL A 150 8.04 -0.35 6.72
N SER A 151 8.90 -1.31 7.04
CA SER A 151 9.68 -1.30 8.29
C SER A 151 10.69 -0.14 8.31
N ALA A 152 11.38 0.11 7.19
CA ALA A 152 12.26 1.27 7.03
C ALA A 152 11.47 2.58 7.15
N PHE A 153 10.30 2.69 6.53
CA PHE A 153 9.40 3.85 6.69
C PHE A 153 9.08 4.10 8.17
N ALA A 154 8.69 3.07 8.92
CA ALA A 154 8.40 3.21 10.34
C ALA A 154 9.63 3.64 11.16
N ALA A 155 10.78 3.02 10.95
CA ALA A 155 12.02 3.37 11.63
C ALA A 155 12.47 4.82 11.31
N LEU A 156 12.42 5.22 10.04
CA LEU A 156 12.74 6.59 9.62
C LEU A 156 11.78 7.62 10.22
N THR A 157 10.49 7.29 10.35
CA THR A 157 9.53 8.18 11.00
C THR A 157 9.88 8.42 12.46
N VAL A 158 10.30 7.39 13.19
CA VAL A 158 10.77 7.54 14.59
C VAL A 158 11.99 8.47 14.66
N VAL A 159 12.91 8.37 13.69
CA VAL A 159 14.14 9.19 13.67
C VAL A 159 13.86 10.64 13.26
N PHE A 160 13.06 10.84 12.19
CA PHE A 160 12.84 12.16 11.59
C PHE A 160 11.73 12.97 12.28
N LEU A 161 10.80 12.30 12.96
CA LEU A 161 9.64 12.90 13.66
C LEU A 161 9.59 12.44 15.11
N ASN A 162 10.75 12.42 15.79
CA ASN A 162 10.90 11.91 17.15
C ASN A 162 10.11 12.72 18.19
N ASP A 163 9.83 13.99 17.92
CA ASP A 163 9.02 14.90 18.73
C ASP A 163 7.50 14.70 18.59
N GLN A 164 7.07 13.76 17.70
CA GLN A 164 5.66 13.53 17.40
C GLN A 164 5.24 12.08 17.71
N PRO A 165 5.11 11.69 18.99
CA PRO A 165 4.90 10.30 19.37
C PRO A 165 3.61 9.69 18.81
N VAL A 166 2.54 10.45 18.68
CA VAL A 166 1.28 9.97 18.08
C VAL A 166 1.50 9.58 16.62
N VAL A 167 2.31 10.33 15.87
CA VAL A 167 2.59 10.07 14.46
C VAL A 167 3.35 8.75 14.31
N TRP A 168 4.50 8.59 14.96
CA TRP A 168 5.29 7.38 14.77
C TRP A 168 4.64 6.13 15.38
N ILE A 169 3.84 6.24 16.46
CA ILE A 169 3.04 5.11 16.99
C ILE A 169 2.05 4.63 15.94
N LEU A 170 1.30 5.54 15.29
CA LEU A 170 0.35 5.18 14.23
C LEU A 170 1.05 4.57 13.01
N ILE A 171 2.23 5.07 12.65
CA ILE A 171 3.03 4.50 11.56
C ILE A 171 3.55 3.10 11.90
N LEU A 172 3.97 2.85 13.14
CA LEU A 172 4.32 1.50 13.60
C LEU A 172 3.12 0.55 13.50
N LEU A 173 1.93 0.99 13.86
CA LEU A 173 0.70 0.22 13.69
C LEU A 173 0.40 -0.05 12.20
N MET A 174 0.54 0.97 11.34
CA MET A 174 0.39 0.81 9.88
C MET A 174 1.36 -0.24 9.34
N ALA A 175 2.63 -0.18 9.73
CA ALA A 175 3.64 -1.15 9.32
C ALA A 175 3.32 -2.56 9.83
N GLY A 176 2.91 -2.69 11.08
CA GLY A 176 2.46 -3.94 11.67
C GLY A 176 1.30 -4.58 10.91
N VAL A 177 0.31 -3.78 10.51
CA VAL A 177 -0.82 -4.25 9.70
C VAL A 177 -0.34 -4.75 8.33
N VAL A 178 0.56 -4.02 7.63
CA VAL A 178 1.12 -4.49 6.35
C VAL A 178 1.86 -5.82 6.53
N ILE A 179 2.71 -5.94 7.53
CA ILE A 179 3.46 -7.18 7.82
C ILE A 179 2.49 -8.33 8.11
N PHE A 180 1.46 -8.10 8.93
CA PHE A 180 0.42 -9.09 9.21
C PHE A 180 -0.33 -9.52 7.94
N MET A 181 -0.63 -8.60 7.04
CA MET A 181 -1.26 -8.91 5.75
C MET A 181 -0.33 -9.69 4.81
N HIS A 182 0.97 -9.72 5.09
CA HIS A 182 1.95 -10.53 4.37
C HIS A 182 2.22 -11.91 5.00
N ARG A 183 1.48 -12.35 6.04
CA ARG A 183 1.71 -13.63 6.75
C ARG A 183 1.81 -14.84 5.82
N SER A 184 0.97 -14.93 4.81
CA SER A 184 1.03 -16.01 3.82
C SER A 184 2.28 -15.92 2.91
N ASN A 185 2.76 -14.71 2.62
CA ASN A 185 4.02 -14.50 1.90
C ASN A 185 5.22 -14.89 2.76
N ILE A 186 5.19 -14.57 4.06
CA ILE A 186 6.25 -14.95 5.00
C ILE A 186 6.41 -16.48 5.01
N VAL A 187 5.29 -17.21 5.13
CA VAL A 187 5.33 -18.68 5.09
C VAL A 187 5.93 -19.19 3.76
N ARG A 188 5.53 -18.63 2.61
CA ARG A 188 6.09 -19.01 1.31
C ARG A 188 7.57 -18.63 1.16
N LEU A 189 7.99 -17.49 1.69
CA LEU A 189 9.41 -17.10 1.69
C LEU A 189 10.26 -18.08 2.49
N LEU A 190 9.80 -18.48 3.69
CA LEU A 190 10.51 -19.45 4.53
C LEU A 190 10.60 -20.83 3.90
N LYS A 191 9.59 -21.22 3.08
CA LYS A 191 9.58 -22.49 2.33
C LYS A 191 10.29 -22.40 0.98
N GLY A 192 10.75 -21.23 0.55
CA GLY A 192 11.32 -21.04 -0.81
C GLY A 192 10.27 -21.06 -1.94
N GLU A 193 8.98 -20.97 -1.62
CA GLU A 193 7.84 -21.09 -2.56
C GLU A 193 7.29 -19.71 -2.98
N GLU A 194 7.86 -18.60 -2.50
CA GLU A 194 7.36 -17.27 -2.86
C GLU A 194 7.64 -16.96 -4.33
N ARG A 195 6.62 -16.42 -5.01
CA ARG A 195 6.69 -16.13 -6.45
C ARG A 195 7.57 -14.92 -6.72
N LYS A 196 8.60 -15.09 -7.54
CA LYS A 196 9.40 -13.98 -8.10
C LYS A 196 8.56 -13.19 -9.11
N THR A 197 8.88 -11.91 -9.27
CA THR A 197 8.23 -11.03 -10.25
C THR A 197 9.26 -10.60 -11.29
N TYR A 198 8.93 -10.87 -12.56
CA TYR A 198 9.75 -10.49 -13.72
C TYR A 198 8.96 -9.50 -14.58
N PHE A 199 9.64 -8.60 -15.30
CA PHE A 199 9.04 -7.81 -16.34
C PHE A 199 8.79 -8.71 -17.58
N HIS A 200 7.75 -8.44 -18.33
CA HIS A 200 7.16 -9.32 -19.38
C HIS A 200 8.16 -9.90 -20.39
N LYS A 201 9.27 -9.23 -20.67
CA LYS A 201 10.28 -9.68 -21.66
C LYS A 201 11.10 -10.89 -21.20
N GLU A 202 11.30 -11.08 -19.90
CA GLU A 202 12.10 -12.20 -19.34
C GLU A 202 11.28 -13.51 -19.19
N LYS A 203 9.94 -13.43 -19.21
CA LYS A 203 9.07 -14.59 -19.03
C LYS A 203 9.08 -15.49 -20.27
N ASN A 204 9.02 -14.88 -21.46
CA ASN A 204 8.96 -15.63 -22.72
C ASN A 204 10.26 -16.35 -23.08
N GLU A 205 11.42 -15.89 -22.60
CA GLU A 205 12.72 -16.50 -22.85
C GLU A 205 13.01 -17.71 -21.92
N ARG A 206 12.30 -17.81 -20.78
CA ARG A 206 12.50 -18.92 -19.82
C ARG A 206 11.48 -20.05 -19.93
N GLU A 207 10.36 -19.80 -20.58
CA GLU A 207 9.38 -20.84 -20.93
C GLU A 207 9.71 -21.51 -22.28
N ALA A 208 10.71 -20.98 -23.02
CA ALA A 208 11.21 -21.51 -24.29
C ALA A 208 12.49 -22.38 -24.15
N ASN A 209 13.07 -22.48 -22.93
CA ASN A 209 14.20 -23.34 -22.58
C ASN A 209 13.78 -24.35 -21.49
#